data_ae0971cc2530e69e317212b9361af935
#
_entry.id   ae0971cc2530e69e317212b9361af935
#
_cell.length_a   1.000
_cell.length_b   1.000
_cell.length_c   1.000
_cell.angle_alpha   90.00
_cell.angle_beta   90.00
_cell.angle_gamma   90.00
#
_symmetry.space_group_name_H-M   'P 1'
#
loop_
_entity.id
_entity.type
_entity.pdbx_description
1 polymer ?
#
loop_
_entity_poly.entity_id
_entity_poly.type
_entity_poly.pdbx_seq_one_letter_code
_entity_poly.pdbx_strand_id
1 'polypeptide(L)'
;MIIVHGRNDDRVPVSFSSRPHVGLESLEDGDRSQLRYIEVTNAEHFGTDLPGFDTRMVPLTLYHLRALDMMWEHLTAKAPLPESQVVRTTPRGGTPGKAPPLEPANVPQITAHARPEDRIVVENGRVAMPD
;
A
#
# COMPACT_ATOMS: atom_id res chain seq x y z
N MET A 1 7.12 -11.99 0.57
CA MET A 1 7.49 -10.58 0.22
C MET A 1 6.27 -9.68 0.38
N ILE A 2 6.44 -8.42 0.82
CA ILE A 2 5.36 -7.41 0.79
C ILE A 2 5.79 -6.29 -0.15
N ILE A 3 4.94 -5.96 -1.14
CA ILE A 3 5.09 -4.78 -1.98
C ILE A 3 4.16 -3.71 -1.42
N VAL A 4 4.68 -2.51 -1.18
CA VAL A 4 3.91 -1.33 -0.79
C VAL A 4 4.03 -0.29 -1.91
N HIS A 5 2.90 0.22 -2.41
CA HIS A 5 2.90 1.20 -3.50
C HIS A 5 1.84 2.27 -3.28
N GLY A 6 2.19 3.51 -3.57
CA GLY A 6 1.26 4.63 -3.54
C GLY A 6 0.36 4.63 -4.77
N ARG A 7 -0.96 4.67 -4.58
CA ARG A 7 -1.94 4.66 -5.69
C ARG A 7 -1.78 5.86 -6.63
N ASN A 8 -1.30 6.98 -6.10
CA ASN A 8 -1.13 8.23 -6.83
C ASN A 8 0.31 8.44 -7.33
N ASP A 9 1.12 7.38 -7.39
CA ASP A 9 2.47 7.45 -7.91
C ASP A 9 2.45 7.81 -9.41
N ASP A 10 2.90 9.01 -9.74
CA ASP A 10 2.96 9.54 -11.10
C ASP A 10 4.31 9.29 -11.78
N ARG A 11 5.33 8.88 -11.02
CA ARG A 11 6.68 8.58 -11.54
C ARG A 11 6.80 7.12 -11.96
N VAL A 12 6.25 6.22 -11.15
CA VAL A 12 6.19 4.79 -11.43
C VAL A 12 4.74 4.33 -11.23
N PRO A 13 3.83 4.63 -12.17
CA PRO A 13 2.42 4.35 -12.00
C PRO A 13 2.15 2.87 -11.73
N VAL A 14 1.28 2.58 -10.75
CA VAL A 14 0.94 1.22 -10.31
C VAL A 14 0.49 0.31 -11.45
N SER A 15 -0.19 0.88 -12.46
CA SER A 15 -0.70 0.14 -13.63
C SER A 15 0.40 -0.34 -14.58
N PHE A 16 1.59 0.25 -14.53
CA PHE A 16 2.73 -0.13 -15.37
C PHE A 16 3.85 -0.83 -14.58
N SER A 17 3.70 -0.98 -13.29
CA SER A 17 4.75 -1.51 -12.43
C SER A 17 4.23 -2.61 -11.49
N SER A 18 3.77 -2.26 -10.31
CA SER A 18 3.42 -3.25 -9.27
C SER A 18 2.24 -4.14 -9.65
N ARG A 19 1.16 -3.60 -10.20
CA ARG A 19 -0.01 -4.43 -10.57
C ARG A 19 0.32 -5.49 -11.62
N PRO A 20 0.98 -5.17 -12.76
CA PRO A 20 1.43 -6.19 -13.72
C PRO A 20 2.40 -7.19 -13.11
N HIS A 21 3.33 -6.74 -12.25
CA HIS A 21 4.27 -7.63 -11.58
C HIS A 21 3.56 -8.64 -10.67
N VAL A 22 2.63 -8.18 -9.85
CA VAL A 22 1.82 -9.05 -8.98
C VAL A 22 0.98 -10.04 -9.79
N GLY A 23 0.39 -9.59 -10.90
CA GLY A 23 -0.34 -10.48 -11.81
C GLY A 23 0.56 -11.54 -12.42
N LEU A 24 1.72 -11.15 -12.93
CA LEU A 24 2.68 -12.08 -13.54
C LEU A 24 3.18 -13.12 -12.53
N GLU A 25 3.52 -12.69 -11.32
CA GLU A 25 3.96 -13.59 -10.25
C GLU A 25 2.88 -14.63 -9.90
N SER A 26 1.61 -14.23 -9.91
CA SER A 26 0.51 -15.16 -9.66
C SER A 26 0.36 -16.25 -10.75
N LEU A 27 0.80 -16.01 -11.98
CA LEU A 27 0.86 -17.02 -13.02
C LEU A 27 1.99 -18.02 -12.79
N GLU A 28 3.13 -17.55 -12.29
CA GLU A 28 4.31 -18.39 -12.07
C GLU A 28 4.18 -19.24 -10.80
N ASP A 29 3.78 -18.63 -9.70
CA ASP A 29 3.76 -19.30 -8.38
C ASP A 29 2.36 -19.79 -7.96
N GLY A 30 1.30 -19.23 -8.50
CA GLY A 30 -0.08 -19.63 -8.20
C GLY A 30 -0.34 -19.63 -6.68
N ASP A 31 -0.90 -20.74 -6.18
CA ASP A 31 -1.23 -20.93 -4.77
C ASP A 31 -0.01 -20.96 -3.83
N ARG A 32 1.20 -21.09 -4.36
CA ARG A 32 2.45 -21.05 -3.58
C ARG A 32 2.93 -19.65 -3.31
N SER A 33 2.35 -18.66 -3.96
CA SER A 33 2.76 -17.27 -3.81
C SER A 33 2.67 -16.79 -2.37
N GLN A 34 3.77 -16.24 -1.87
CA GLN A 34 3.84 -15.52 -0.60
C GLN A 34 3.98 -14.01 -0.80
N LEU A 35 3.71 -13.53 -2.02
CA LEU A 35 3.67 -12.11 -2.28
C LEU A 35 2.39 -11.50 -1.73
N ARG A 36 2.52 -10.34 -1.09
CA ARG A 36 1.40 -9.52 -0.62
C ARG A 36 1.55 -8.13 -1.21
N TYR A 37 0.44 -7.59 -1.67
CA TYR A 37 0.41 -6.28 -2.31
C TYR A 37 -0.44 -5.31 -1.51
N ILE A 38 0.19 -4.23 -1.05
CA ILE A 38 -0.44 -3.16 -0.28
C ILE A 38 -0.43 -1.90 -1.13
N GLU A 39 -1.61 -1.46 -1.55
CA GLU A 39 -1.76 -0.21 -2.29
C GLU A 39 -2.34 0.87 -1.38
N VAL A 40 -1.65 2.00 -1.28
CA VAL A 40 -2.00 3.08 -0.34
C VAL A 40 -2.63 4.23 -1.12
N THR A 41 -3.87 4.62 -0.78
CA THR A 41 -4.51 5.78 -1.41
C THR A 41 -3.86 7.08 -0.93
N ASN A 42 -3.98 8.14 -1.72
CA ASN A 42 -3.39 9.45 -1.41
C ASN A 42 -1.90 9.38 -1.03
N ALA A 43 -1.17 8.47 -1.67
CA ALA A 43 0.27 8.34 -1.52
C ALA A 43 0.94 8.31 -2.89
N GLU A 44 2.11 8.93 -2.97
CA GLU A 44 2.94 9.00 -4.17
C GLU A 44 4.29 8.29 -3.93
N HIS A 45 5.24 8.47 -4.86
CA HIS A 45 6.53 7.78 -4.83
C HIS A 45 7.42 8.19 -3.65
N PHE A 46 7.54 9.47 -3.36
CA PHE A 46 8.51 10.01 -2.38
C PHE A 46 7.89 10.55 -1.09
N GLY A 47 6.58 10.57 -0.97
CA GLY A 47 5.91 11.09 0.20
C GLY A 47 5.55 12.58 0.09
N THR A 48 5.40 13.24 1.23
CA THR A 48 4.76 14.55 1.35
C THR A 48 5.71 15.75 1.27
N ASP A 49 6.98 15.51 0.93
CA ASP A 49 8.03 16.53 0.99
C ASP A 49 7.99 17.54 -0.17
N LEU A 50 7.18 17.25 -1.19
CA LEU A 50 6.97 18.18 -2.30
C LEU A 50 6.03 19.31 -1.87
N PRO A 51 6.38 20.58 -2.18
CA PRO A 51 5.54 21.72 -1.84
C PRO A 51 4.11 21.57 -2.34
N GLY A 52 3.13 21.74 -1.45
CA GLY A 52 1.70 21.64 -1.75
C GLY A 52 1.11 20.22 -1.73
N PHE A 53 1.92 19.18 -1.58
CA PHE A 53 1.44 17.80 -1.43
C PHE A 53 1.12 17.43 0.01
N ASP A 54 1.65 18.16 0.98
CA ASP A 54 1.44 17.97 2.41
C ASP A 54 -0.04 17.93 2.84
N THR A 55 -0.92 18.63 2.11
CA THR A 55 -2.36 18.66 2.38
C THR A 55 -3.16 17.54 1.73
N ARG A 56 -2.63 16.91 0.68
CA ARG A 56 -3.35 15.95 -0.18
C ARG A 56 -2.78 14.54 -0.13
N MET A 57 -1.50 14.41 0.23
CA MET A 57 -0.81 13.12 0.26
C MET A 57 -0.44 12.73 1.68
N VAL A 58 -0.31 11.44 1.90
CA VAL A 58 0.21 10.84 3.13
C VAL A 58 1.60 10.25 2.86
N PRO A 59 2.49 10.19 3.88
CA PRO A 59 3.84 9.67 3.69
C PRO A 59 3.84 8.15 3.45
N LEU A 60 4.21 7.72 2.25
CA LEU A 60 4.32 6.30 1.90
C LEU A 60 5.37 5.58 2.75
N THR A 61 6.43 6.27 3.16
CA THR A 61 7.51 5.74 4.02
C THR A 61 6.98 5.11 5.30
N LEU A 62 5.90 5.65 5.89
CA LEU A 62 5.26 5.07 7.06
C LEU A 62 4.78 3.63 6.80
N TYR A 63 4.22 3.39 5.63
CA TYR A 63 3.73 2.06 5.24
C TYR A 63 4.86 1.10 4.88
N HIS A 64 5.97 1.61 4.33
CA HIS A 64 7.18 0.80 4.15
C HIS A 64 7.72 0.31 5.49
N LEU A 65 7.81 1.18 6.50
CA LEU A 65 8.28 0.79 7.84
C LEU A 65 7.34 -0.25 8.47
N ARG A 66 6.02 -0.05 8.39
CA ARG A 66 5.03 -1.04 8.87
C ARG A 66 5.18 -2.39 8.18
N ALA A 67 5.38 -2.39 6.86
CA ALA A 67 5.59 -3.61 6.10
C ALA A 67 6.91 -4.31 6.47
N LEU A 68 7.97 -3.56 6.75
CA LEU A 68 9.23 -4.10 7.26
C LEU A 68 9.06 -4.76 8.62
N ASP A 69 8.33 -4.13 9.55
CA ASP A 69 8.02 -4.71 10.85
C ASP A 69 7.22 -6.01 10.70
N MET A 70 6.18 -6.03 9.85
CA MET A 70 5.40 -7.23 9.55
C MET A 70 6.25 -8.35 8.94
N MET A 71 7.17 -8.01 8.04
CA MET A 71 8.11 -8.98 7.47
C MET A 71 9.09 -9.52 8.53
N TRP A 72 9.57 -8.66 9.41
CA TRP A 72 10.43 -9.07 10.51
C TRP A 72 9.72 -10.05 11.44
N GLU A 73 8.50 -9.75 11.85
CA GLU A 73 7.67 -10.65 12.68
C GLU A 73 7.39 -11.98 11.97
N HIS A 74 7.11 -11.92 10.66
CA HIS A 74 6.93 -13.14 9.87
C HIS A 74 8.18 -14.03 9.85
N LEU A 75 9.35 -13.45 9.65
CA LEU A 75 10.60 -14.19 9.56
C LEU A 75 11.07 -14.74 10.92
N THR A 76 10.89 -13.99 12.00
CA THR A 76 11.40 -14.32 13.33
C THR A 76 10.40 -15.09 14.19
N ALA A 77 9.13 -14.71 14.15
CA ALA A 77 8.07 -15.27 14.99
C ALA A 77 7.01 -16.08 14.22
N LYS A 78 7.18 -16.23 12.88
CA LYS A 78 6.21 -16.92 12.01
C LYS A 78 4.80 -16.29 12.02
N ALA A 79 4.72 -15.00 12.33
CA ALA A 79 3.46 -14.27 12.22
C ALA A 79 2.90 -14.36 10.80
N PRO A 80 1.57 -14.46 10.61
CA PRO A 80 1.00 -14.50 9.26
C PRO A 80 1.23 -13.19 8.52
N LEU A 81 1.49 -13.28 7.20
CA LEU A 81 1.52 -12.09 6.35
C LEU A 81 0.12 -11.49 6.21
N PRO A 82 -0.01 -10.17 6.05
CA PRO A 82 -1.30 -9.54 5.82
C PRO A 82 -1.90 -10.00 4.47
N GLU A 83 -3.21 -9.91 4.33
CA GLU A 83 -3.86 -10.07 3.02
C GLU A 83 -3.53 -8.88 2.13
N SER A 84 -3.47 -9.12 0.80
CA SER A 84 -3.32 -8.04 -0.18
C SER A 84 -4.51 -7.10 -0.12
N GLN A 85 -4.25 -5.79 0.03
CA GLN A 85 -5.30 -4.83 0.34
C GLN A 85 -5.00 -3.42 -0.14
N VAL A 86 -6.06 -2.64 -0.29
CA VAL A 86 -6.01 -1.20 -0.39
C VAL A 86 -6.10 -0.61 1.02
N VAL A 87 -5.16 0.23 1.37
CA VAL A 87 -5.23 1.02 2.61
C VAL A 87 -5.79 2.40 2.26
N ARG A 88 -7.01 2.67 2.74
CA ARG A 88 -7.70 3.93 2.46
C ARG A 88 -7.28 4.99 3.46
N THR A 89 -6.44 5.88 3.03
CA THR A 89 -5.97 7.02 3.81
C THR A 89 -6.87 8.24 3.65
N THR A 90 -6.77 9.17 4.58
CA THR A 90 -7.50 10.45 4.52
C THR A 90 -6.50 11.60 4.47
N PRO A 91 -6.53 12.46 3.44
CA PRO A 91 -5.68 13.64 3.40
C PRO A 91 -5.87 14.55 4.62
N ARG A 92 -4.79 15.22 5.03
CA ARG A 92 -4.82 16.16 6.18
C ARG A 92 -5.64 17.42 5.90
N GLY A 93 -5.71 17.81 4.63
CA GLY A 93 -6.33 19.09 4.27
C GLY A 93 -5.52 20.31 4.70
N GLY A 94 -6.20 21.45 4.81
CA GLY A 94 -5.55 22.71 5.22
C GLY A 94 -4.97 23.49 4.06
N THR A 95 -4.02 24.38 4.36
CA THR A 95 -3.34 25.22 3.36
C THR A 95 -2.02 24.56 2.95
N PRO A 96 -1.70 24.46 1.64
CA PRO A 96 -0.44 23.93 1.16
C PRO A 96 0.78 24.56 1.85
N GLY A 97 1.70 23.72 2.34
CA GLY A 97 2.85 24.13 3.13
C GLY A 97 2.55 24.42 4.61
N LYS A 98 1.29 24.29 5.03
CA LYS A 98 0.81 24.47 6.41
C LYS A 98 -0.27 23.45 6.76
N ALA A 99 -0.10 22.21 6.31
CA ALA A 99 -1.02 21.13 6.65
C ALA A 99 -1.04 20.91 8.18
N PRO A 100 -2.19 20.56 8.78
CA PRO A 100 -2.26 20.18 10.18
C PRO A 100 -1.39 18.95 10.45
N PRO A 101 -1.06 18.64 11.72
CA PRO A 101 -0.34 17.43 12.08
C PRO A 101 -0.99 16.18 11.51
N LEU A 102 -0.18 15.15 11.23
CA LEU A 102 -0.67 13.85 10.78
C LEU A 102 -1.27 13.10 11.96
N GLU A 103 -2.55 12.74 11.84
CA GLU A 103 -3.29 12.00 12.86
C GLU A 103 -3.41 10.51 12.49
N PRO A 104 -3.59 9.60 13.46
CA PRO A 104 -3.79 8.17 13.18
C PRO A 104 -4.94 7.89 12.21
N ALA A 105 -5.99 8.73 12.24
CA ALA A 105 -7.13 8.63 11.32
C ALA A 105 -6.75 8.91 9.85
N ASN A 106 -5.69 9.68 9.60
CA ASN A 106 -5.20 9.94 8.25
C ASN A 106 -4.49 8.70 7.67
N VAL A 107 -3.85 7.90 8.53
CA VAL A 107 -2.95 6.82 8.15
C VAL A 107 -3.31 5.51 8.87
N PRO A 108 -4.46 4.88 8.54
CA PRO A 108 -4.87 3.63 9.16
C PRO A 108 -3.81 2.54 9.00
N GLN A 109 -3.86 1.52 9.84
CA GLN A 109 -2.90 0.41 9.81
C GLN A 109 -3.15 -0.52 8.61
N ILE A 110 -2.09 -1.23 8.19
CA ILE A 110 -2.24 -2.44 7.38
C ILE A 110 -2.87 -3.50 8.30
N THR A 111 -3.97 -4.11 7.88
CA THR A 111 -4.67 -5.12 8.69
C THR A 111 -4.24 -6.53 8.30
N ALA A 112 -4.25 -7.47 9.25
CA ALA A 112 -3.97 -8.87 8.95
C ALA A 112 -5.01 -9.44 7.96
N HIS A 113 -6.28 -9.10 8.18
CA HIS A 113 -7.39 -9.46 7.30
C HIS A 113 -8.00 -8.21 6.69
N ALA A 114 -7.97 -8.14 5.36
CA ALA A 114 -8.59 -7.04 4.62
C ALA A 114 -10.11 -7.10 4.73
N ARG A 115 -10.76 -5.94 4.86
CA ARG A 115 -12.20 -5.87 4.68
C ARG A 115 -12.56 -6.28 3.24
N PRO A 116 -13.73 -6.87 3.01
CA PRO A 116 -14.12 -7.32 1.66
C PRO A 116 -13.99 -6.20 0.60
N GLU A 117 -14.37 -4.97 0.96
CA GLU A 117 -14.31 -3.79 0.11
C GLU A 117 -12.91 -3.23 -0.14
N ASP A 118 -11.91 -3.72 0.60
CA ASP A 118 -10.51 -3.28 0.47
C ASP A 118 -9.59 -4.40 -0.03
N ARG A 119 -10.12 -5.62 -0.17
CA ARG A 119 -9.32 -6.77 -0.55
C ARG A 119 -8.91 -6.70 -2.03
N ILE A 120 -7.61 -6.86 -2.28
CA ILE A 120 -7.08 -7.05 -3.62
C ILE A 120 -7.08 -8.56 -3.91
N VAL A 121 -7.77 -8.96 -4.96
CA VAL A 121 -7.82 -10.36 -5.40
C VAL A 121 -6.86 -10.55 -6.56
N VAL A 122 -5.99 -11.54 -6.44
CA VAL A 122 -4.99 -11.87 -7.46
C VAL A 122 -5.20 -13.32 -7.89
N GLU A 123 -5.67 -13.52 -9.11
CA GLU A 123 -5.96 -14.85 -9.64
C GLU A 123 -5.65 -14.92 -11.14
N ASN A 124 -4.96 -15.97 -11.54
CA ASN A 124 -4.69 -16.29 -12.96
C ASN A 124 -4.13 -15.08 -13.75
N GLY A 125 -3.16 -14.37 -13.18
CA GLY A 125 -2.54 -13.22 -13.80
C GLY A 125 -3.37 -11.93 -13.75
N ARG A 126 -4.55 -11.97 -13.16
CA ARG A 126 -5.42 -10.79 -13.00
C ARG A 126 -5.34 -10.24 -11.59
N VAL A 127 -5.25 -8.94 -11.49
CA VAL A 127 -5.31 -8.20 -10.22
C VAL A 127 -6.62 -7.42 -10.21
N ALA A 128 -7.58 -7.89 -9.42
CA ALA A 128 -8.85 -7.17 -9.22
C ALA A 128 -8.67 -6.17 -8.08
N MET A 129 -8.78 -4.90 -8.43
CA MET A 129 -8.63 -3.79 -7.51
C MET A 129 -9.99 -3.31 -7.03
N PRO A 130 -10.17 -3.13 -5.72
CA PRO A 130 -11.34 -2.42 -5.22
C PRO A 130 -11.27 -0.92 -5.58
N ASP A 131 -12.43 -0.32 -5.80
CA ASP A 131 -12.59 1.10 -6.15
C ASP A 131 -12.12 2.04 -5.03
#